data_fcdc62b7977280e5dbe8ab271e69a408
#
_entry.id   fcdc62b7977280e5dbe8ab271e69a408
#
_cell.length_a   1.000
_cell.length_b   1.000
_cell.length_c   1.000
_cell.angle_alpha   90.00
_cell.angle_beta   90.00
_cell.angle_gamma   90.00
#
_symmetry.space_group_name_H-M   'P 1'
#
loop_
_entity.id
_entity.type
_entity.pdbx_description
1 polymer ?
#
loop_
_entity_poly.entity_id
_entity_poly.type
_entity_poly.pdbx_seq_one_letter_code
_entity_poly.pdbx_strand_id
1 'polypeptide(L)'
;WMYELMIKEGLRLYGFKGDIHKYFASIPHDKLKEENRRYIGDKKALYLMDGIIDKNGILPDGVGIPVGNLTSQLFANVYGNKLDKFVKHTLHAKYYIRYMDDFIILSADLEQLKEWRKRIEEFLEKEMELQINPKSTILYAGNGIDFCGYIHHPNYRKVRKASVRRLKNDVKH
;
A
#
# COMPACT_ATOMS: atom_id res chain seq x y z
N TRP A 1 -1.31 -1.09 18.72
CA TRP A 1 -0.55 -2.33 18.97
C TRP A 1 0.93 -2.21 18.62
N MET A 2 1.33 -1.90 17.38
CA MET A 2 2.74 -1.67 17.00
C MET A 2 3.39 -0.53 17.78
N TYR A 3 2.66 0.57 17.96
CA TYR A 3 3.06 1.71 18.76
C TYR A 3 3.27 1.37 20.23
N GLU A 4 2.36 0.64 20.83
CA GLU A 4 2.42 0.27 22.26
C GLU A 4 3.69 -0.53 22.60
N LEU A 5 4.09 -1.46 21.72
CA LEU A 5 5.29 -2.27 21.91
C LEU A 5 6.58 -1.43 21.91
N MET A 6 6.64 -0.41 21.05
CA MET A 6 7.86 0.37 20.85
C MET A 6 7.97 1.53 21.85
N ILE A 7 6.86 2.03 22.38
CA ILE A 7 6.85 3.05 23.43
C ILE A 7 7.22 2.46 24.77
N LYS A 8 6.79 1.22 25.06
CA LYS A 8 7.21 0.51 26.28
C LYS A 8 8.73 0.36 26.38
N GLU A 9 9.44 0.35 25.25
CA GLU A 9 10.90 0.25 25.20
C GLU A 9 11.59 1.64 25.20
N GLY A 10 10.84 2.76 25.26
CA GLY A 10 11.40 4.12 25.27
C GLY A 10 12.08 4.53 23.97
N LEU A 11 11.88 3.79 22.89
CA LEU A 11 12.54 4.02 21.61
C LEU A 11 11.89 5.15 20.83
N ARG A 12 12.74 6.00 20.24
CA ARG A 12 12.31 7.03 19.30
C ARG A 12 11.99 6.39 17.96
N LEU A 13 10.73 6.51 17.51
CA LEU A 13 10.24 5.87 16.29
C LEU A 13 10.09 6.82 15.13
N TYR A 14 10.50 6.34 13.98
CA TYR A 14 10.23 6.95 12.69
C TYR A 14 9.33 6.04 11.85
N GLY A 15 8.50 6.65 11.01
CA GLY A 15 7.63 5.95 10.09
C GLY A 15 7.87 6.40 8.66
N PHE A 16 8.10 5.46 7.76
CA PHE A 16 8.01 5.72 6.34
C PHE A 16 6.56 5.46 5.91
N LYS A 17 5.84 6.53 5.59
CA LYS A 17 4.52 6.45 4.97
C LYS A 17 4.71 6.50 3.46
N GLY A 18 4.46 5.39 2.80
CA GLY A 18 4.49 5.24 1.35
C GLY A 18 3.08 5.14 0.79
N ASP A 19 2.90 5.66 -0.42
CA ASP A 19 1.70 5.61 -1.23
C ASP A 19 2.11 5.32 -2.68
N ILE A 20 1.43 4.41 -3.36
CA ILE A 20 1.73 4.06 -4.75
C ILE A 20 0.93 4.98 -5.67
N HIS A 21 1.63 5.67 -6.57
CA HIS A 21 1.01 6.62 -7.48
C HIS A 21 0.01 5.95 -8.42
N LYS A 22 -1.24 6.44 -8.42
CA LYS A 22 -2.34 5.94 -9.28
C LYS A 22 -2.45 4.41 -9.33
N TYR A 23 -2.30 3.74 -8.18
CA TYR A 23 -2.12 2.29 -8.08
C TYR A 23 -3.00 1.48 -9.03
N PHE A 24 -4.33 1.59 -8.90
CA PHE A 24 -5.27 0.84 -9.72
C PHE A 24 -5.12 1.11 -11.23
N ALA A 25 -4.84 2.36 -11.60
CA ALA A 25 -4.68 2.76 -13.01
C ALA A 25 -3.30 2.40 -13.59
N SER A 26 -2.35 1.97 -12.74
CA SER A 26 -0.97 1.69 -13.15
C SER A 26 -0.61 0.21 -13.11
N ILE A 27 -1.50 -0.68 -12.69
CA ILE A 27 -1.20 -2.13 -12.62
C ILE A 27 -1.10 -2.71 -14.04
N PRO A 28 0.08 -3.26 -14.46
CA PRO A 28 0.23 -3.91 -15.75
C PRO A 28 -0.52 -5.25 -15.78
N HIS A 29 -1.29 -5.51 -16.83
CA HIS A 29 -2.11 -6.73 -16.94
C HIS A 29 -1.28 -7.99 -17.05
N ASP A 30 -0.19 -7.98 -17.82
CA ASP A 30 0.71 -9.11 -17.99
C ASP A 30 1.36 -9.54 -16.67
N LYS A 31 1.86 -8.57 -15.91
CA LYS A 31 2.45 -8.79 -14.57
C LYS A 31 1.42 -9.29 -13.57
N LEU A 32 0.20 -8.73 -13.60
CA LEU A 32 -0.90 -9.18 -12.74
C LEU A 32 -1.30 -10.63 -13.08
N LYS A 33 -1.41 -10.96 -14.37
CA LYS A 33 -1.71 -12.33 -14.82
C LYS A 33 -0.61 -13.31 -14.43
N GLU A 34 0.65 -12.91 -14.56
CA GLU A 34 1.79 -13.71 -14.10
C GLU A 34 1.70 -13.98 -12.58
N GLU A 35 1.39 -12.95 -11.78
CA GLU A 35 1.25 -13.12 -10.33
C GLU A 35 0.08 -14.03 -9.96
N ASN A 36 -1.07 -13.93 -10.63
CA ASN A 36 -2.20 -14.83 -10.43
C ASN A 36 -1.82 -16.30 -10.66
N ARG A 37 -1.02 -16.60 -11.70
CA ARG A 37 -0.55 -17.96 -12.03
C ARG A 37 0.36 -18.57 -10.97
N ARG A 38 0.95 -17.77 -10.10
CA ARG A 38 1.76 -18.29 -8.98
C ARG A 38 0.93 -18.94 -7.87
N TYR A 39 -0.36 -18.54 -7.77
CA TYR A 39 -1.26 -19.02 -6.71
C TYR A 39 -2.36 -19.94 -7.22
N ILE A 40 -2.72 -19.84 -8.48
CA ILE A 40 -3.86 -20.53 -9.07
C ILE A 40 -3.36 -21.45 -10.18
N GLY A 41 -3.61 -22.78 -10.02
CA GLY A 41 -3.28 -23.78 -11.02
C GLY A 41 -4.44 -24.16 -11.93
N ASP A 42 -5.68 -23.81 -11.58
CA ASP A 42 -6.86 -24.14 -12.39
C ASP A 42 -6.92 -23.28 -13.66
N LYS A 43 -6.83 -23.96 -14.83
CA LYS A 43 -6.80 -23.29 -16.13
C LYS A 43 -8.10 -22.55 -16.48
N LYS A 44 -9.26 -23.08 -16.02
CA LYS A 44 -10.56 -22.43 -16.29
C LYS A 44 -10.72 -21.16 -15.46
N ALA A 45 -10.30 -21.21 -14.19
CA ALA A 45 -10.27 -20.04 -13.32
C ALA A 45 -9.34 -18.95 -13.88
N LEU A 46 -8.13 -19.32 -14.30
CA LEU A 46 -7.17 -18.39 -14.92
C LEU A 46 -7.72 -17.76 -16.20
N TYR A 47 -8.34 -18.56 -17.07
CA TYR A 47 -8.97 -18.05 -18.30
C TYR A 47 -10.06 -16.99 -17.99
N LEU A 48 -10.91 -17.27 -16.99
CA LEU A 48 -11.93 -16.32 -16.55
C LEU A 48 -11.31 -15.03 -15.98
N MET A 49 -10.30 -15.17 -15.12
CA MET A 49 -9.61 -14.04 -14.51
C MET A 49 -8.91 -13.16 -15.54
N ASP A 50 -8.20 -13.78 -16.49
CA ASP A 50 -7.56 -13.07 -17.60
C ASP A 50 -8.60 -12.29 -18.43
N GLY A 51 -9.75 -12.90 -18.73
CA GLY A 51 -10.84 -12.23 -19.44
C GLY A 51 -11.43 -11.04 -18.67
N ILE A 52 -11.51 -11.12 -17.32
CA ILE A 52 -11.95 -10.01 -16.49
C ILE A 52 -10.91 -8.89 -16.50
N ILE A 53 -9.63 -9.21 -16.40
CA ILE A 53 -8.53 -8.23 -16.40
C ILE A 53 -8.51 -7.48 -17.74
N ASP A 54 -8.55 -8.20 -18.87
CA ASP A 54 -8.47 -7.60 -20.20
C ASP A 54 -9.69 -6.74 -20.56
N LYS A 55 -10.89 -7.15 -20.16
CA LYS A 55 -12.12 -6.40 -20.46
C LYS A 55 -12.27 -5.13 -19.63
N ASN A 56 -11.65 -5.08 -18.47
CA ASN A 56 -11.76 -3.97 -17.52
C ASN A 56 -10.57 -3.02 -17.57
N GLY A 57 -9.65 -3.18 -18.54
CA GLY A 57 -8.54 -2.24 -18.73
C GLY A 57 -9.05 -0.81 -18.93
N ILE A 58 -8.50 0.10 -18.14
CA ILE A 58 -8.84 1.54 -18.22
C ILE A 58 -8.16 2.17 -19.43
N LEU A 59 -7.03 1.62 -19.84
CA LEU A 59 -6.23 2.08 -20.97
C LEU A 59 -6.13 0.98 -22.04
N PRO A 60 -6.10 1.36 -23.33
CA PRO A 60 -6.01 0.39 -24.43
C PRO A 60 -4.72 -0.45 -24.42
N ASP A 61 -3.73 -0.07 -23.61
CA ASP A 61 -2.38 -0.65 -23.61
C ASP A 61 -2.16 -1.78 -22.59
N GLY A 62 -3.21 -2.40 -22.09
CA GLY A 62 -3.08 -3.52 -21.12
C GLY A 62 -2.62 -3.08 -19.72
N VAL A 63 -2.96 -1.87 -19.32
CA VAL A 63 -2.63 -1.30 -18.00
C VAL A 63 -3.87 -0.79 -17.31
N GLY A 64 -3.92 -0.98 -15.98
CA GLY A 64 -4.96 -0.45 -15.12
C GLY A 64 -6.17 -1.36 -14.95
N ILE A 65 -6.72 -1.33 -13.77
CA ILE A 65 -7.96 -2.01 -13.38
C ILE A 65 -8.96 -1.00 -12.81
N PRO A 66 -10.27 -1.17 -13.05
CA PRO A 66 -11.27 -0.19 -12.64
C PRO A 66 -11.44 -0.12 -11.13
N VAL A 67 -11.58 1.10 -10.61
CA VAL A 67 -11.90 1.32 -9.19
C VAL A 67 -13.36 1.01 -8.93
N GLY A 68 -13.66 0.35 -7.80
CA GLY A 68 -15.03 0.08 -7.35
C GLY A 68 -15.51 -1.36 -7.59
N ASN A 69 -14.86 -2.13 -8.45
CA ASN A 69 -15.17 -3.55 -8.63
C ASN A 69 -14.53 -4.40 -7.53
N LEU A 70 -15.26 -5.39 -7.02
CA LEU A 70 -14.76 -6.31 -6.01
C LEU A 70 -13.56 -7.13 -6.53
N THR A 71 -13.61 -7.58 -7.79
CA THR A 71 -12.51 -8.28 -8.45
C THR A 71 -11.25 -7.43 -8.56
N SER A 72 -11.38 -6.13 -8.83
CA SER A 72 -10.25 -5.20 -8.88
C SER A 72 -9.55 -5.04 -7.53
N GLN A 73 -10.33 -5.03 -6.43
CA GLN A 73 -9.74 -4.99 -5.09
C GLN A 73 -8.95 -6.26 -4.78
N LEU A 74 -9.47 -7.42 -5.19
CA LEU A 74 -8.76 -8.69 -5.06
C LEU A 74 -7.47 -8.67 -5.87
N PHE A 75 -7.52 -8.31 -7.15
CA PHE A 75 -6.35 -8.23 -8.03
C PHE A 75 -5.30 -7.24 -7.54
N ALA A 76 -5.72 -6.07 -7.07
CA ALA A 76 -4.82 -5.10 -6.45
C ALA A 76 -4.11 -5.70 -5.21
N ASN A 77 -4.83 -6.43 -4.36
CA ASN A 77 -4.21 -7.06 -3.20
C ASN A 77 -3.24 -8.18 -3.58
N VAL A 78 -3.60 -9.01 -4.56
CA VAL A 78 -2.70 -10.07 -5.09
C VAL A 78 -1.43 -9.44 -5.67
N TYR A 79 -1.58 -8.40 -6.48
CA TYR A 79 -0.42 -7.71 -7.05
C TYR A 79 0.45 -7.03 -5.99
N GLY A 80 -0.17 -6.33 -5.04
CA GLY A 80 0.53 -5.68 -3.93
C GLY A 80 1.26 -6.64 -2.99
N ASN A 81 0.89 -7.93 -2.96
CA ASN A 81 1.59 -8.94 -2.17
C ASN A 81 3.06 -9.13 -2.62
N LYS A 82 3.44 -8.75 -3.85
CA LYS A 82 4.85 -8.70 -4.27
C LYS A 82 5.63 -7.73 -3.39
N LEU A 83 5.09 -6.53 -3.16
CA LEU A 83 5.68 -5.55 -2.25
C LEU A 83 5.72 -6.07 -0.80
N ASP A 84 4.64 -6.72 -0.34
CA ASP A 84 4.57 -7.28 1.02
C ASP A 84 5.70 -8.29 1.24
N LYS A 85 5.90 -9.21 0.29
CA LYS A 85 6.99 -10.19 0.33
C LYS A 85 8.37 -9.53 0.31
N PHE A 86 8.58 -8.54 -0.54
CA PHE A 86 9.83 -7.81 -0.60
C PHE A 86 10.15 -7.13 0.73
N VAL A 87 9.18 -6.39 1.29
CA VAL A 87 9.36 -5.69 2.56
C VAL A 87 9.60 -6.65 3.73
N LYS A 88 8.85 -7.77 3.78
CA LYS A 88 8.94 -8.73 4.89
C LYS A 88 10.14 -9.67 4.78
N HIS A 89 10.45 -10.17 3.59
CA HIS A 89 11.44 -11.23 3.42
C HIS A 89 12.78 -10.75 2.88
N THR A 90 12.83 -9.62 2.15
CA THR A 90 14.08 -9.07 1.62
C THR A 90 14.62 -7.93 2.47
N LEU A 91 13.73 -7.01 2.90
CA LEU A 91 14.13 -5.92 3.79
C LEU A 91 14.10 -6.31 5.27
N HIS A 92 13.44 -7.43 5.61
CA HIS A 92 13.23 -7.90 6.99
C HIS A 92 12.59 -6.84 7.89
N ALA A 93 11.74 -5.96 7.32
CA ALA A 93 11.06 -4.93 8.08
C ALA A 93 10.06 -5.55 9.05
N LYS A 94 10.35 -5.47 10.35
CA LYS A 94 9.54 -6.08 11.40
C LYS A 94 8.14 -5.47 11.47
N TYR A 95 8.05 -4.16 11.37
CA TYR A 95 6.81 -3.39 11.55
C TYR A 95 6.38 -2.81 10.21
N TYR A 96 5.52 -3.52 9.53
CA TYR A 96 4.97 -3.19 8.23
C TYR A 96 3.47 -3.45 8.19
N ILE A 97 2.73 -2.55 7.57
CA ILE A 97 1.31 -2.70 7.27
C ILE A 97 1.01 -2.03 5.93
N ARG A 98 0.17 -2.64 5.12
CA ARG A 98 -0.35 -2.07 3.87
C ARG A 98 -1.87 -2.16 3.83
N TYR A 99 -2.48 -1.13 3.29
CA TYR A 99 -3.88 -1.09 2.90
C TYR A 99 -3.97 -0.57 1.46
N MET A 100 -4.17 -1.48 0.50
CA MET A 100 -4.13 -1.20 -0.94
C MET A 100 -2.80 -0.57 -1.37
N ASP A 101 -2.83 0.71 -1.74
CA ASP A 101 -1.69 1.55 -2.16
C ASP A 101 -0.95 2.22 -1.00
N ASP A 102 -1.64 2.45 0.11
CA ASP A 102 -1.06 3.05 1.32
C ASP A 102 -0.30 2.01 2.16
N PHE A 103 0.94 2.30 2.55
CA PHE A 103 1.69 1.44 3.46
C PHE A 103 2.53 2.22 4.45
N ILE A 104 2.85 1.58 5.57
CA ILE A 104 3.68 2.14 6.63
C ILE A 104 4.73 1.12 7.05
N ILE A 105 5.96 1.61 7.20
CA ILE A 105 7.06 0.86 7.81
C ILE A 105 7.56 1.66 9.00
N LEU A 106 7.76 1.02 10.16
CA LEU A 106 8.31 1.68 11.34
C LEU A 106 9.70 1.12 11.66
N SER A 107 10.60 2.01 12.05
CA SER A 107 11.91 1.67 12.62
C SER A 107 12.35 2.72 13.63
N ALA A 108 13.19 2.32 14.58
CA ALA A 108 13.93 3.26 15.45
C ALA A 108 15.13 3.89 14.71
N ASP A 109 15.60 3.25 13.66
CA ASP A 109 16.72 3.70 12.84
C ASP A 109 16.22 4.48 11.61
N LEU A 110 16.54 5.77 11.60
CA LEU A 110 16.14 6.69 10.51
C LEU A 110 16.92 6.39 9.22
N GLU A 111 18.20 6.04 9.32
CA GLU A 111 19.03 5.77 8.14
C GLU A 111 18.58 4.47 7.46
N GLN A 112 18.23 3.48 8.25
CA GLN A 112 17.63 2.23 7.75
C GLN A 112 16.31 2.51 6.99
N LEU A 113 15.44 3.42 7.49
CA LEU A 113 14.21 3.79 6.78
C LEU A 113 14.50 4.50 5.46
N LYS A 114 15.53 5.35 5.39
CA LYS A 114 15.94 6.01 4.14
C LYS A 114 16.44 5.00 3.12
N GLU A 115 17.24 4.03 3.56
CA GLU A 115 17.71 2.93 2.70
C GLU A 115 16.55 2.07 2.21
N TRP A 116 15.64 1.66 3.10
CA TRP A 116 14.47 0.88 2.73
C TRP A 116 13.57 1.64 1.73
N ARG A 117 13.37 2.94 1.95
CA ARG A 117 12.63 3.78 1.00
C ARG A 117 13.24 3.69 -0.40
N LYS A 118 14.54 3.91 -0.54
CA LYS A 118 15.24 3.84 -1.83
C LYS A 118 15.08 2.47 -2.48
N ARG A 119 15.27 1.39 -1.73
CA ARG A 119 15.13 0.02 -2.23
C ARG A 119 13.68 -0.32 -2.64
N ILE A 120 12.70 0.22 -1.94
CA ILE A 120 11.28 0.07 -2.28
C ILE A 120 10.97 0.83 -3.57
N GLU A 121 11.45 2.06 -3.72
CA GLU A 121 11.30 2.85 -4.95
C GLU A 121 11.86 2.09 -6.16
N GLU A 122 13.09 1.57 -6.05
CA GLU A 122 13.72 0.77 -7.10
C GLU A 122 12.96 -0.54 -7.39
N PHE A 123 12.45 -1.22 -6.37
CA PHE A 123 11.67 -2.45 -6.52
C PHE A 123 10.34 -2.19 -7.22
N LEU A 124 9.62 -1.15 -6.81
CA LEU A 124 8.36 -0.76 -7.44
C LEU A 124 8.56 -0.45 -8.92
N GLU A 125 9.60 0.30 -9.26
CA GLU A 125 9.89 0.68 -10.65
C GLU A 125 10.32 -0.50 -11.50
N LYS A 126 11.31 -1.29 -11.06
CA LYS A 126 11.91 -2.36 -11.87
C LYS A 126 11.09 -3.64 -11.92
N GLU A 127 10.51 -4.05 -10.79
CA GLU A 127 9.85 -5.36 -10.65
C GLU A 127 8.33 -5.28 -10.77
N MET A 128 7.76 -4.12 -10.48
CA MET A 128 6.30 -3.94 -10.48
C MET A 128 5.82 -2.91 -11.50
N GLU A 129 6.70 -2.21 -12.20
CA GLU A 129 6.34 -1.14 -13.15
C GLU A 129 5.39 -0.10 -12.53
N LEU A 130 5.60 0.17 -11.23
CA LEU A 130 4.82 1.12 -10.43
C LEU A 130 5.73 2.24 -9.93
N GLN A 131 5.13 3.37 -9.59
CA GLN A 131 5.86 4.51 -9.04
C GLN A 131 5.34 4.87 -7.66
N ILE A 132 6.25 5.27 -6.79
CA ILE A 132 5.87 5.82 -5.50
C ILE A 132 5.35 7.26 -5.68
N ASN A 133 4.33 7.61 -4.90
CA ASN A 133 3.81 8.98 -4.90
C ASN A 133 4.87 9.93 -4.30
N PRO A 134 5.18 11.06 -4.95
CA PRO A 134 6.13 12.05 -4.42
C PRO A 134 5.78 12.59 -3.03
N LYS A 135 4.52 12.47 -2.60
CA LYS A 135 4.07 12.84 -1.25
C LYS A 135 4.46 11.85 -0.16
N SER A 136 5.00 10.68 -0.55
CA SER A 136 5.50 9.70 0.40
C SER A 136 6.64 10.26 1.23
N THR A 137 6.60 10.08 2.55
CA THR A 137 7.50 10.77 3.45
C THR A 137 7.92 9.93 4.64
N ILE A 138 9.08 10.23 5.19
CA ILE A 138 9.52 9.73 6.49
C ILE A 138 9.19 10.79 7.54
N LEU A 139 8.57 10.38 8.63
CA LEU A 139 8.11 11.25 9.69
C LEU A 139 8.43 10.67 11.07
N TYR A 140 8.49 11.55 12.07
CA TYR A 140 8.57 11.10 13.46
C TYR A 140 7.22 10.57 13.92
N ALA A 141 7.17 9.31 14.30
CA ALA A 141 5.93 8.62 14.63
C ALA A 141 5.19 9.19 15.84
N GLY A 142 5.90 9.85 16.77
CA GLY A 142 5.30 10.52 17.93
C GLY A 142 4.35 11.68 17.57
N ASN A 143 4.53 12.32 16.41
CA ASN A 143 3.64 13.36 15.91
C ASN A 143 2.30 12.84 15.39
N GLY A 144 2.16 11.51 15.33
CA GLY A 144 1.00 10.82 14.75
C GLY A 144 1.17 10.48 13.28
N ILE A 145 0.68 9.30 12.90
CA ILE A 145 0.71 8.79 11.52
C ILE A 145 -0.71 8.77 10.98
N ASP A 146 -0.92 9.46 9.86
CA ASP A 146 -2.19 9.42 9.13
C ASP A 146 -2.30 8.15 8.30
N PHE A 147 -3.24 7.26 8.67
CA PHE A 147 -3.48 5.99 7.98
C PHE A 147 -4.94 5.56 8.09
N CYS A 148 -5.52 5.08 6.99
CA CYS A 148 -6.92 4.61 6.92
C CYS A 148 -7.95 5.59 7.52
N GLY A 149 -7.78 6.90 7.29
CA GLY A 149 -8.73 7.93 7.74
C GLY A 149 -8.56 8.41 9.17
N TYR A 150 -7.57 7.89 9.89
CA TYR A 150 -7.25 8.26 11.26
C TYR A 150 -5.82 8.76 11.38
N ILE A 151 -5.58 9.63 12.37
CA ILE A 151 -4.25 9.99 12.82
C ILE A 151 -3.96 9.15 14.08
N HIS A 152 -3.00 8.25 13.94
CA HIS A 152 -2.59 7.33 15.01
C HIS A 152 -1.46 7.95 15.81
N HIS A 153 -1.72 8.26 17.07
CA HIS A 153 -0.73 8.66 18.06
C HIS A 153 -0.38 7.48 18.97
N PRO A 154 0.73 7.55 19.72
CA PRO A 154 1.13 6.46 20.62
C PRO A 154 0.04 5.96 21.56
N ASN A 155 -0.71 6.89 22.16
CA ASN A 155 -1.67 6.57 23.23
C ASN A 155 -3.14 6.78 22.83
N TYR A 156 -3.41 7.35 21.64
CA TYR A 156 -4.77 7.64 21.18
C TYR A 156 -4.86 7.73 19.67
N ARG A 157 -6.08 7.71 19.14
CA ARG A 157 -6.39 7.94 17.73
C ARG A 157 -7.33 9.14 17.57
N LYS A 158 -7.12 9.90 16.50
CA LYS A 158 -8.02 11.00 16.09
C LYS A 158 -8.58 10.71 14.70
N VAL A 159 -9.83 11.03 14.46
CA VAL A 159 -10.39 11.05 13.11
C VAL A 159 -9.73 12.20 12.34
N ARG A 160 -9.39 11.97 11.07
CA ARG A 160 -8.82 12.98 10.18
C ARG A 160 -9.74 14.21 10.09
N LYS A 161 -9.19 15.43 10.22
CA LYS A 161 -9.98 16.68 10.16
C LYS A 161 -10.86 16.79 8.90
N ALA A 162 -10.35 16.31 7.75
CA ALA A 162 -11.09 16.29 6.50
C ALA A 162 -12.35 15.40 6.58
N SER A 163 -12.25 14.22 7.22
CA SER A 163 -13.39 13.31 7.42
C SER A 163 -14.45 13.91 8.35
N VAL A 164 -14.01 14.59 9.43
CA VAL A 164 -14.92 15.32 10.32
C VAL A 164 -15.62 16.47 9.60
N ARG A 165 -14.88 17.22 8.76
CA ARG A 165 -15.47 18.32 7.97
C ARG A 165 -16.53 17.81 6.99
N ARG A 166 -16.24 16.72 6.28
CA ARG A 166 -17.18 16.09 5.34
C ARG A 166 -18.45 15.66 6.07
N LEU A 167 -18.31 14.91 7.17
CA LEU A 167 -19.45 14.48 7.98
C LEU A 167 -20.31 15.66 8.46
N LYS A 168 -19.69 16.75 8.93
CA LYS A 168 -20.42 17.94 9.34
C LYS A 168 -21.18 18.63 8.20
N ASN A 169 -20.67 18.56 6.98
CA ASN A 169 -21.37 19.09 5.81
C ASN A 169 -22.52 18.18 5.41
N ASP A 170 -22.33 16.86 5.42
CA ASP A 170 -23.36 15.86 5.06
C ASP A 170 -24.56 15.89 6.04
N VAL A 171 -24.32 16.23 7.32
CA VAL A 171 -25.39 16.34 8.36
C VAL A 171 -26.15 17.67 8.28
N LYS A 172 -25.61 18.70 7.58
CA LYS A 172 -26.28 20.00 7.43
C LYS A 172 -27.29 20.05 6.25
N HIS A 173 -27.32 19.02 5.45
CA HIS A 173 -28.27 18.82 4.34
C HIS A 173 -29.23 17.66 4.64
#